data_14b92ceafd4be8dc45e39c5a00365ae6
#
_entry.id   14b92ceafd4be8dc45e39c5a00365ae6
#
_cell.length_a   1.000
_cell.length_b   1.000
_cell.length_c   1.000
_cell.angle_alpha   90.00
_cell.angle_beta   90.00
_cell.angle_gamma   90.00
#
_symmetry.space_group_name_H-M   'P 1'
#
loop_
_entity.id
_entity.type
_entity.pdbx_description
1 polymer ?
#
loop_
_entity_poly.entity_id
_entity_poly.type
_entity_poly.pdbx_seq_one_letter_code
_entity_poly.pdbx_strand_id
1 'polypeptide(L)'
;TALRINIHSDQLENHRDSYDGDRTGFNPTVRIQMSDATTIDLSYEYVDHERFIDRGIPTLNGKPYEPLKDVVFGTSAVNYQTAEADIFRATMTTDYSETSKGIFSVTSSEFEKLYQNLYAQRYDADDNSANTVRVDGYRDPTERENLIVSANLVNELQIGNTTHTILFGAELIDTDNKNERYDSYFSTTGTDREVFNIPSSMSGTLDISTNAAGVATVLDFTSDLNRRTASEIEVTSVYFQDQIELSDNLIVLLGGRLDQFDITVDDVKAGTSQSREDDEFSPRAGVIFKPQENVSLYYSYSESFLPRSGEQYKKLTASAAALDPDVYESSEIGVNWDITPDLSLRVSYFDSEQ
;
A
#
# COMPACT_ATOMS: atom_id res chain seq x y z
N THR A 1 24.36 -5.78 -23.78
CA THR A 1 23.28 -4.82 -23.46
C THR A 1 21.97 -5.33 -24.03
N ALA A 2 20.88 -5.27 -23.25
CA ALA A 2 19.54 -5.60 -23.68
C ALA A 2 18.59 -4.46 -23.28
N LEU A 3 17.52 -4.25 -24.07
CA LEU A 3 16.46 -3.28 -23.82
C LEU A 3 15.12 -3.99 -23.86
N ARG A 4 14.26 -3.70 -22.88
CA ARG A 4 12.86 -4.08 -22.86
C ARG A 4 12.01 -2.83 -22.62
N ILE A 5 10.91 -2.71 -23.36
CA ILE A 5 9.95 -1.63 -23.17
C ILE A 5 8.57 -2.26 -23.02
N ASN A 6 7.89 -1.91 -21.94
CA ASN A 6 6.48 -2.25 -21.75
C ASN A 6 5.67 -0.95 -21.80
N ILE A 7 4.54 -1.00 -22.49
CA ILE A 7 3.55 0.06 -22.55
C ILE A 7 2.20 -0.61 -22.33
N HIS A 8 1.37 -0.03 -21.49
CA HIS A 8 -0.01 -0.49 -21.33
C HIS A 8 -0.96 0.71 -21.32
N SER A 9 -2.19 0.45 -21.72
CA SER A 9 -3.30 1.39 -21.66
C SER A 9 -4.56 0.58 -21.42
N ASP A 10 -5.28 0.90 -20.37
CA ASP A 10 -6.52 0.24 -19.99
C ASP A 10 -7.65 1.26 -19.90
N GLN A 11 -8.83 0.87 -20.36
CA GLN A 11 -10.10 1.54 -20.06
C GLN A 11 -10.83 0.70 -19.02
N LEU A 12 -11.24 1.34 -17.92
CA LEU A 12 -11.83 0.67 -16.77
C LEU A 12 -13.34 0.88 -16.77
N GLU A 13 -14.08 -0.22 -16.78
CA GLU A 13 -15.53 -0.24 -16.68
C GLU A 13 -15.97 -1.27 -15.63
N ASN A 14 -17.16 -1.13 -15.09
CA ASN A 14 -17.77 -2.12 -14.21
C ASN A 14 -19.29 -2.19 -14.44
N HIS A 15 -20.03 -2.86 -13.56
CA HIS A 15 -21.48 -3.04 -13.65
C HIS A 15 -22.29 -1.74 -13.37
N ARG A 16 -21.65 -0.64 -13.00
CA ARG A 16 -22.28 0.67 -12.76
C ARG A 16 -22.07 1.55 -13.97
N ASP A 17 -23.15 2.01 -14.59
CA ASP A 17 -23.13 2.79 -15.84
C ASP A 17 -22.32 4.10 -15.76
N SER A 18 -22.15 4.64 -14.53
CA SER A 18 -21.40 5.89 -14.30
C SER A 18 -19.94 5.66 -13.97
N TYR A 19 -19.48 4.41 -13.88
CA TYR A 19 -18.10 4.10 -13.59
C TYR A 19 -17.30 4.07 -14.89
N ASP A 20 -16.27 4.91 -14.92
CA ASP A 20 -15.26 4.95 -15.96
C ASP A 20 -13.89 5.22 -15.36
N GLY A 21 -12.83 4.94 -16.10
CA GLY A 21 -11.47 5.27 -15.71
C GLY A 21 -10.49 4.86 -16.78
N ASP A 22 -9.34 5.50 -16.73
CA ASP A 22 -8.22 5.24 -17.62
C ASP A 22 -6.96 4.94 -16.80
N ARG A 23 -6.14 4.05 -17.33
CA ARG A 23 -4.81 3.80 -16.78
C ARG A 23 -3.81 3.64 -17.92
N THR A 24 -2.73 4.41 -17.85
CA THR A 24 -1.61 4.29 -18.77
C THR A 24 -0.33 4.02 -18.02
N GLY A 25 0.60 3.32 -18.67
CA GLY A 25 1.91 3.06 -18.08
C GLY A 25 2.99 2.83 -19.11
N PHE A 26 4.20 3.22 -18.72
CA PHE A 26 5.41 3.08 -19.51
C PHE A 26 6.56 2.56 -18.63
N ASN A 27 7.15 1.43 -19.01
CA ASN A 27 8.22 0.82 -18.21
C ASN A 27 9.35 0.31 -19.13
N PRO A 28 10.37 1.14 -19.44
CA PRO A 28 11.60 0.74 -20.05
C PRO A 28 12.56 0.11 -19.04
N THR A 29 13.28 -0.93 -19.44
CA THR A 29 14.35 -1.56 -18.68
C THR A 29 15.56 -1.79 -19.57
N VAL A 30 16.74 -1.38 -19.11
CA VAL A 30 18.01 -1.57 -19.79
C VAL A 30 18.92 -2.42 -18.94
N ARG A 31 19.41 -3.54 -19.51
CA ARG A 31 20.47 -4.35 -18.92
C ARG A 31 21.80 -4.08 -19.60
N ILE A 32 22.80 -3.73 -18.84
CA ILE A 32 24.16 -3.43 -19.29
C ILE A 32 25.09 -4.45 -18.68
N GLN A 33 25.72 -5.29 -19.52
CA GLN A 33 26.80 -6.18 -19.10
C GLN A 33 28.09 -5.37 -19.06
N MET A 34 28.57 -5.01 -17.87
CA MET A 34 29.79 -4.22 -17.66
C MET A 34 31.05 -5.08 -17.80
N SER A 35 30.96 -6.33 -17.33
CA SER A 35 31.98 -7.35 -17.45
C SER A 35 31.31 -8.74 -17.45
N ASP A 36 32.07 -9.81 -17.56
CA ASP A 36 31.54 -11.17 -17.42
C ASP A 36 30.90 -11.41 -16.04
N ALA A 37 31.38 -10.69 -15.02
CA ALA A 37 30.93 -10.82 -13.63
C ALA A 37 29.94 -9.73 -13.17
N THR A 38 29.82 -8.60 -13.89
CA THR A 38 29.03 -7.45 -13.42
C THR A 38 27.96 -7.03 -14.40
N THR A 39 26.73 -6.96 -13.92
CA THR A 39 25.56 -6.49 -14.66
C THR A 39 24.92 -5.30 -13.96
N ILE A 40 24.48 -4.31 -14.73
CA ILE A 40 23.66 -3.19 -14.24
C ILE A 40 22.30 -3.27 -14.93
N ASP A 41 21.24 -3.26 -14.13
CA ASP A 41 19.85 -3.12 -14.57
C ASP A 41 19.36 -1.72 -14.19
N LEU A 42 18.88 -0.98 -15.18
CA LEU A 42 18.22 0.31 -15.00
C LEU A 42 16.78 0.17 -15.44
N SER A 43 15.84 0.58 -14.60
CA SER A 43 14.43 0.63 -14.96
C SER A 43 13.80 1.96 -14.55
N TYR A 44 12.86 2.39 -15.37
CA TYR A 44 11.96 3.48 -15.05
C TYR A 44 10.54 2.96 -15.21
N GLU A 45 9.64 3.38 -14.33
CA GLU A 45 8.23 3.06 -14.40
C GLU A 45 7.43 4.34 -14.19
N TYR A 46 6.56 4.63 -15.15
CA TYR A 46 5.56 5.67 -15.07
C TYR A 46 4.19 5.04 -15.12
N VAL A 47 3.31 5.46 -14.21
CA VAL A 47 1.90 5.07 -14.19
C VAL A 47 1.05 6.33 -13.95
N ASP A 48 0.07 6.52 -14.81
CA ASP A 48 -1.00 7.51 -14.64
C ASP A 48 -2.33 6.78 -14.62
N HIS A 49 -3.15 7.07 -13.61
CA HIS A 49 -4.41 6.41 -13.37
C HIS A 49 -5.45 7.42 -12.90
N GLU A 50 -6.57 7.47 -13.61
CA GLU A 50 -7.76 8.21 -13.19
C GLU A 50 -8.97 7.30 -13.20
N ARG A 51 -9.87 7.44 -12.21
CA ARG A 51 -11.13 6.71 -12.20
C ARG A 51 -12.22 7.45 -11.44
N PHE A 52 -13.46 7.20 -11.82
CA PHE A 52 -14.63 7.58 -11.06
C PHE A 52 -14.68 6.86 -9.69
N ILE A 53 -15.13 7.57 -8.64
CA ILE A 53 -15.34 7.03 -7.29
C ILE A 53 -16.82 6.89 -7.02
N ASP A 54 -17.32 5.66 -7.05
CA ASP A 54 -18.66 5.32 -6.56
C ASP A 54 -18.55 4.76 -5.12
N ARG A 55 -19.08 5.50 -4.16
CA ARG A 55 -19.07 5.11 -2.74
C ARG A 55 -20.22 4.17 -2.37
N GLY A 56 -21.03 3.76 -3.38
CA GLY A 56 -22.18 2.90 -3.18
C GLY A 56 -23.40 3.61 -2.61
N ILE A 57 -24.29 2.84 -1.99
CA ILE A 57 -25.61 3.28 -1.52
C ILE A 57 -25.65 3.43 0.01
N PRO A 58 -26.56 4.27 0.55
CA PRO A 58 -26.71 4.41 1.99
C PRO A 58 -27.29 3.12 2.61
N THR A 59 -27.08 3.02 3.93
CA THR A 59 -27.67 1.95 4.74
C THR A 59 -28.94 2.41 5.43
N LEU A 60 -29.87 1.48 5.58
CA LEU A 60 -31.05 1.62 6.44
C LEU A 60 -31.08 0.43 7.40
N ASN A 61 -31.19 0.70 8.72
CA ASN A 61 -31.17 -0.33 9.76
C ASN A 61 -29.97 -1.30 9.66
N GLY A 62 -28.80 -0.75 9.33
CA GLY A 62 -27.54 -1.51 9.24
C GLY A 62 -27.37 -2.37 7.99
N LYS A 63 -28.27 -2.25 6.99
CA LYS A 63 -28.19 -2.97 5.71
C LYS A 63 -28.22 -1.99 4.54
N PRO A 64 -27.53 -2.31 3.41
CA PRO A 64 -27.65 -1.53 2.18
C PRO A 64 -29.14 -1.35 1.79
N TYR A 65 -29.53 -0.13 1.43
CA TYR A 65 -30.90 0.15 1.03
C TYR A 65 -31.06 -0.09 -0.49
N GLU A 66 -31.33 -1.33 -0.85
CA GLU A 66 -31.43 -1.83 -2.23
C GLU A 66 -32.31 -1.02 -3.21
N PRO A 67 -33.42 -0.34 -2.76
CA PRO A 67 -34.16 0.52 -3.69
C PRO A 67 -33.34 1.64 -4.33
N LEU A 68 -32.19 2.01 -3.74
CA LEU A 68 -31.29 3.05 -4.26
C LEU A 68 -30.07 2.47 -5.01
N LYS A 69 -30.05 1.18 -5.32
CA LYS A 69 -28.90 0.51 -5.97
C LYS A 69 -28.50 1.12 -7.31
N ASP A 70 -29.45 1.73 -8.02
CA ASP A 70 -29.24 2.35 -9.34
C ASP A 70 -29.02 3.88 -9.25
N VAL A 71 -28.93 4.45 -8.02
CA VAL A 71 -28.61 5.87 -7.79
C VAL A 71 -27.11 6.04 -7.53
N VAL A 72 -26.50 7.02 -8.19
CA VAL A 72 -25.11 7.42 -8.00
C VAL A 72 -25.06 8.71 -7.20
N PHE A 73 -24.40 8.66 -6.04
CA PHE A 73 -24.27 9.78 -5.10
C PHE A 73 -22.97 10.56 -5.37
N GLY A 74 -22.94 11.27 -6.48
CA GLY A 74 -21.82 12.07 -6.94
C GLY A 74 -21.83 12.21 -8.47
N THR A 75 -20.87 12.91 -9.01
CA THR A 75 -20.71 13.11 -10.47
C THR A 75 -19.25 12.89 -10.85
N SER A 76 -18.95 12.59 -12.12
CA SER A 76 -17.58 12.44 -12.62
C SER A 76 -16.74 13.71 -12.42
N ALA A 77 -17.35 14.90 -12.43
CA ALA A 77 -16.66 16.16 -12.13
C ALA A 77 -16.25 16.31 -10.64
N VAL A 78 -16.81 15.52 -9.74
CA VAL A 78 -16.64 15.64 -8.28
C VAL A 78 -16.05 14.40 -7.68
N ASN A 79 -16.50 13.22 -8.15
CA ASN A 79 -16.11 11.92 -7.58
C ASN A 79 -15.03 11.27 -8.44
N TYR A 80 -13.78 11.55 -8.17
CA TYR A 80 -12.67 10.96 -8.92
C TYR A 80 -11.44 10.72 -8.03
N GLN A 81 -10.64 9.78 -8.45
CA GLN A 81 -9.32 9.50 -7.90
C GLN A 81 -8.32 9.59 -9.04
N THR A 82 -7.23 10.31 -8.81
CA THR A 82 -6.03 10.24 -9.63
C THR A 82 -4.89 9.60 -8.84
N ALA A 83 -3.99 8.91 -9.52
CA ALA A 83 -2.74 8.42 -8.96
C ALA A 83 -1.67 8.43 -10.05
N GLU A 84 -0.60 9.17 -9.81
CA GLU A 84 0.58 9.22 -10.66
C GLU A 84 1.78 8.65 -9.90
N ALA A 85 2.61 7.88 -10.57
CA ALA A 85 3.81 7.29 -9.99
C ALA A 85 4.97 7.35 -10.98
N ASP A 86 6.09 7.87 -10.49
CA ASP A 86 7.39 7.86 -11.14
C ASP A 86 8.37 7.05 -10.30
N ILE A 87 8.91 5.95 -10.85
CA ILE A 87 9.83 5.07 -10.13
C ILE A 87 11.06 4.82 -10.98
N PHE A 88 12.20 5.24 -10.48
CA PHE A 88 13.51 4.90 -11.06
C PHE A 88 14.22 3.89 -10.17
N ARG A 89 14.78 2.84 -10.77
CA ARG A 89 15.60 1.84 -10.07
C ARG A 89 16.86 1.53 -10.83
N ALA A 90 17.98 1.52 -10.11
CA ALA A 90 19.27 1.03 -10.59
C ALA A 90 19.74 -0.12 -9.70
N THR A 91 20.06 -1.27 -10.30
CA THR A 91 20.57 -2.44 -9.57
C THR A 91 21.86 -2.91 -10.23
N MET A 92 22.93 -2.99 -9.45
CA MET A 92 24.21 -3.58 -9.85
C MET A 92 24.34 -4.94 -9.18
N THR A 93 24.55 -5.98 -9.98
CA THR A 93 24.86 -7.33 -9.51
C THR A 93 26.26 -7.69 -9.95
N THR A 94 27.08 -8.16 -9.00
CA THR A 94 28.47 -8.59 -9.26
C THR A 94 28.67 -10.00 -8.68
N ASP A 95 29.02 -10.95 -9.52
CA ASP A 95 29.47 -12.27 -9.12
C ASP A 95 30.96 -12.21 -8.82
N TYR A 96 31.35 -12.22 -7.53
CA TYR A 96 32.76 -12.20 -7.11
C TYR A 96 33.44 -13.56 -7.32
N SER A 97 32.64 -14.63 -7.23
CA SER A 97 33.02 -16.01 -7.52
C SER A 97 31.76 -16.82 -7.88
N GLU A 98 31.90 -18.12 -8.15
CA GLU A 98 30.76 -19.03 -8.34
C GLU A 98 29.84 -19.12 -7.12
N THR A 99 30.35 -18.81 -5.92
CA THR A 99 29.68 -18.94 -4.63
C THR A 99 29.46 -17.60 -3.91
N SER A 100 29.86 -16.47 -4.50
CA SER A 100 29.77 -15.15 -3.86
C SER A 100 29.20 -14.11 -4.82
N LYS A 101 28.14 -13.42 -4.40
CA LYS A 101 27.41 -12.42 -5.17
C LYS A 101 27.10 -11.18 -4.34
N GLY A 102 27.41 -10.02 -4.88
CA GLY A 102 26.99 -8.72 -4.35
C GLY A 102 25.86 -8.11 -5.17
N ILE A 103 24.89 -7.50 -4.49
CA ILE A 103 23.77 -6.77 -5.12
C ILE A 103 23.69 -5.41 -4.44
N PHE A 104 23.79 -4.34 -5.23
CA PHE A 104 23.59 -2.97 -4.78
C PHE A 104 22.43 -2.36 -5.54
N SER A 105 21.47 -1.76 -4.85
CA SER A 105 20.27 -1.17 -5.46
C SER A 105 20.01 0.24 -4.92
N VAL A 106 19.58 1.12 -5.83
CA VAL A 106 19.05 2.44 -5.51
C VAL A 106 17.69 2.56 -6.18
N THR A 107 16.67 2.93 -5.41
CA THR A 107 15.34 3.23 -5.91
C THR A 107 14.94 4.63 -5.47
N SER A 108 14.52 5.47 -6.42
CA SER A 108 13.89 6.77 -6.16
C SER A 108 12.49 6.71 -6.72
N SER A 109 11.51 7.15 -5.93
CA SER A 109 10.11 7.15 -6.36
C SER A 109 9.36 8.37 -5.87
N GLU A 110 8.45 8.86 -6.71
CA GLU A 110 7.52 9.94 -6.43
C GLU A 110 6.10 9.46 -6.72
N PHE A 111 5.19 9.74 -5.79
CA PHE A 111 3.79 9.37 -5.89
C PHE A 111 2.92 10.58 -5.59
N GLU A 112 2.03 10.90 -6.52
CA GLU A 112 0.96 11.87 -6.32
C GLU A 112 -0.38 11.16 -6.36
N LYS A 113 -1.24 11.43 -5.38
CA LYS A 113 -2.58 10.88 -5.31
C LYS A 113 -3.58 11.94 -4.89
N LEU A 114 -4.68 12.02 -5.62
CA LEU A 114 -5.85 12.78 -5.22
C LEU A 114 -7.04 11.83 -5.11
N TYR A 115 -7.77 11.91 -3.99
CA TYR A 115 -9.03 11.22 -3.78
C TYR A 115 -10.10 12.24 -3.40
N GLN A 116 -11.06 12.48 -4.28
CA GLN A 116 -12.15 13.43 -4.05
C GLN A 116 -13.48 12.74 -4.26
N ASN A 117 -14.43 12.93 -3.34
CA ASN A 117 -15.72 12.26 -3.44
C ASN A 117 -16.82 12.95 -2.64
N LEU A 118 -18.04 12.71 -3.08
CA LEU A 118 -19.26 12.81 -2.29
C LEU A 118 -19.81 11.40 -2.03
N TYR A 119 -20.52 11.25 -0.93
CA TYR A 119 -21.19 10.00 -0.58
C TYR A 119 -22.50 10.25 0.18
N ALA A 120 -23.43 9.31 0.08
CA ALA A 120 -24.64 9.31 0.87
C ALA A 120 -24.32 9.04 2.35
N GLN A 121 -24.28 10.09 3.17
CA GLN A 121 -23.93 10.00 4.57
C GLN A 121 -25.08 9.46 5.41
N ARG A 122 -26.34 9.86 5.07
CA ARG A 122 -27.53 9.42 5.79
C ARG A 122 -28.74 9.40 4.87
N TYR A 123 -29.47 8.31 4.91
CA TYR A 123 -30.82 8.16 4.39
C TYR A 123 -31.72 7.66 5.53
N ASP A 124 -32.84 8.33 5.76
CA ASP A 124 -33.76 7.98 6.81
C ASP A 124 -35.16 7.84 6.21
N ALA A 125 -35.57 6.59 5.96
CA ALA A 125 -36.83 6.29 5.30
C ALA A 125 -38.04 6.63 6.19
N ASP A 126 -37.89 6.58 7.52
CA ASP A 126 -38.99 6.84 8.45
C ASP A 126 -39.25 8.34 8.62
N ASP A 127 -38.19 9.16 8.56
CA ASP A 127 -38.29 10.64 8.57
C ASP A 127 -38.33 11.23 7.15
N ASN A 128 -38.15 10.40 6.12
CA ASN A 128 -37.90 10.87 4.75
C ASN A 128 -39.16 10.83 3.88
N SER A 129 -40.23 11.48 4.34
CA SER A 129 -41.42 11.69 3.50
C SER A 129 -41.13 12.48 2.21
N ALA A 130 -40.00 13.18 2.16
CA ALA A 130 -39.56 13.98 1.03
C ALA A 130 -38.62 13.23 0.06
N ASN A 131 -38.29 11.96 0.31
CA ASN A 131 -37.33 11.18 -0.47
C ASN A 131 -36.00 11.91 -0.69
N THR A 132 -35.34 12.28 0.41
CA THR A 132 -34.09 13.04 0.41
C THR A 132 -32.93 12.23 0.99
N VAL A 133 -31.72 12.65 0.68
CA VAL A 133 -30.47 12.08 1.21
C VAL A 133 -29.56 13.20 1.71
N ARG A 134 -28.94 13.00 2.85
CA ARG A 134 -27.84 13.87 3.31
C ARG A 134 -26.54 13.38 2.73
N VAL A 135 -25.84 14.27 2.05
CA VAL A 135 -24.56 14.03 1.40
C VAL A 135 -23.46 14.71 2.20
N ASP A 136 -22.32 14.09 2.24
CA ASP A 136 -21.07 14.53 2.84
C ASP A 136 -19.94 14.21 1.86
N GLY A 137 -18.76 14.82 2.00
CA GLY A 137 -17.65 14.56 1.11
C GLY A 137 -16.32 15.08 1.62
N TYR A 138 -15.26 14.68 0.93
CA TYR A 138 -13.92 15.16 1.24
C TYR A 138 -12.98 15.03 0.03
N ARG A 139 -11.87 15.77 0.10
CA ARG A 139 -10.75 15.75 -0.84
C ARG A 139 -9.46 15.49 -0.07
N ASP A 140 -8.73 14.42 -0.45
CA ASP A 140 -7.47 13.97 0.15
C ASP A 140 -6.34 13.98 -0.90
N PRO A 141 -5.60 15.07 -1.09
CA PRO A 141 -4.33 15.02 -1.81
C PRO A 141 -3.22 14.42 -0.94
N THR A 142 -2.34 13.63 -1.55
CA THR A 142 -1.17 13.02 -0.91
C THR A 142 -0.01 13.04 -1.89
N GLU A 143 1.15 13.52 -1.45
CA GLU A 143 2.42 13.48 -2.15
C GLU A 143 3.40 12.64 -1.32
N ARG A 144 4.18 11.76 -1.97
CA ARG A 144 5.20 10.96 -1.29
C ARG A 144 6.42 10.79 -2.18
N GLU A 145 7.56 11.11 -1.62
CA GLU A 145 8.88 10.86 -2.21
C GLU A 145 9.61 9.80 -1.38
N ASN A 146 10.31 8.86 -2.04
CA ASN A 146 11.13 7.87 -1.34
C ASN A 146 12.48 7.73 -2.03
N LEU A 147 13.52 7.58 -1.23
CA LEU A 147 14.85 7.12 -1.64
C LEU A 147 15.19 5.87 -0.84
N ILE A 148 15.46 4.76 -1.54
CA ILE A 148 15.84 3.49 -0.92
C ILE A 148 17.20 3.07 -1.48
N VAL A 149 18.16 2.82 -0.58
CA VAL A 149 19.49 2.31 -0.94
C VAL A 149 19.72 1.01 -0.20
N SER A 150 20.06 -0.06 -0.91
CA SER A 150 20.34 -1.35 -0.29
C SER A 150 21.61 -2.00 -0.85
N ALA A 151 22.31 -2.72 0.02
CA ALA A 151 23.47 -3.53 -0.33
C ALA A 151 23.34 -4.92 0.28
N ASN A 152 23.50 -5.95 -0.53
CA ASN A 152 23.39 -7.35 -0.15
C ASN A 152 24.62 -8.13 -0.59
N LEU A 153 25.10 -9.00 0.30
CA LEU A 153 26.15 -9.97 0.00
C LEU A 153 25.63 -11.37 0.27
N VAL A 154 25.63 -12.22 -0.75
CA VAL A 154 25.23 -13.62 -0.65
C VAL A 154 26.45 -14.49 -0.86
N ASN A 155 26.70 -15.41 0.05
CA ASN A 155 27.81 -16.36 -0.02
C ASN A 155 27.31 -17.78 0.24
N GLU A 156 27.75 -18.71 -0.60
CA GLU A 156 27.59 -20.14 -0.34
C GLU A 156 28.92 -20.68 0.21
N LEU A 157 28.86 -21.32 1.36
CA LEU A 157 30.01 -21.85 2.10
C LEU A 157 29.77 -23.31 2.50
N GLN A 158 30.80 -24.11 2.37
CA GLN A 158 30.82 -25.47 2.91
C GLN A 158 31.47 -25.46 4.28
N ILE A 159 30.72 -25.83 5.34
CA ILE A 159 31.22 -25.92 6.72
C ILE A 159 31.04 -27.38 7.20
N GLY A 160 32.12 -28.13 7.16
CA GLY A 160 32.05 -29.56 7.42
C GLY A 160 31.24 -30.30 6.33
N ASN A 161 30.13 -30.90 6.72
CA ASN A 161 29.22 -31.62 5.82
C ASN A 161 27.95 -30.82 5.49
N THR A 162 27.88 -29.55 5.86
CA THR A 162 26.70 -28.70 5.66
C THR A 162 27.01 -27.59 4.63
N THR A 163 26.03 -27.26 3.81
CA THR A 163 26.06 -26.11 2.91
C THR A 163 25.32 -24.95 3.55
N HIS A 164 25.95 -23.80 3.61
CA HIS A 164 25.39 -22.57 4.15
C HIS A 164 25.23 -21.54 3.04
N THR A 165 24.02 -21.04 2.83
CA THR A 165 23.78 -19.87 1.98
C THR A 165 23.50 -18.68 2.90
N ILE A 166 24.53 -17.86 3.07
CA ILE A 166 24.52 -16.71 3.98
C ILE A 166 24.21 -15.45 3.21
N LEU A 167 23.17 -14.73 3.63
CA LEU A 167 22.85 -13.36 3.23
C LEU A 167 23.21 -12.40 4.35
N PHE A 168 23.97 -11.38 4.02
CA PHE A 168 24.19 -10.21 4.88
C PHE A 168 23.80 -8.96 4.10
N GLY A 169 23.00 -8.06 4.68
CA GLY A 169 22.53 -6.86 4.00
C GLY A 169 22.38 -5.65 4.92
N ALA A 170 22.36 -4.48 4.26
CA ALA A 170 22.03 -3.20 4.87
C ALA A 170 21.10 -2.41 3.94
N GLU A 171 20.24 -1.60 4.53
CA GLU A 171 19.26 -0.78 3.82
C GLU A 171 19.09 0.58 4.50
N LEU A 172 18.97 1.62 3.69
CA LEU A 172 18.61 2.97 4.10
C LEU A 172 17.35 3.37 3.34
N ILE A 173 16.37 3.90 4.06
CA ILE A 173 15.13 4.42 3.48
C ILE A 173 14.96 5.85 4.00
N ASP A 174 14.67 6.76 3.08
CA ASP A 174 14.30 8.14 3.34
C ASP A 174 12.95 8.39 2.65
N THR A 175 11.96 8.88 3.39
CA THR A 175 10.61 9.11 2.89
C THR A 175 10.07 10.43 3.37
N ASP A 176 9.75 11.31 2.43
CA ASP A 176 8.95 12.51 2.65
C ASP A 176 7.49 12.24 2.24
N ASN A 177 6.56 12.59 3.12
CA ASN A 177 5.14 12.42 2.84
C ASN A 177 4.34 13.64 3.26
N LYS A 178 3.54 14.20 2.34
CA LYS A 178 2.58 15.28 2.61
C LYS A 178 1.17 14.77 2.42
N ASN A 179 0.31 15.05 3.36
CA ASN A 179 -1.09 14.63 3.33
C ASN A 179 -1.99 15.77 3.77
N GLU A 180 -3.01 16.05 2.97
CA GLU A 180 -4.04 17.01 3.32
C GLU A 180 -5.42 16.34 3.29
N ARG A 181 -6.37 16.93 4.02
CA ARG A 181 -7.79 16.67 3.89
C ARG A 181 -8.54 17.98 3.94
N TYR A 182 -9.38 18.17 2.96
CA TYR A 182 -10.41 19.20 2.94
C TYR A 182 -11.77 18.52 3.03
N ASP A 183 -12.62 18.97 3.94
CA ASP A 183 -14.01 18.53 3.94
C ASP A 183 -14.79 19.29 2.86
N SER A 184 -15.88 18.71 2.35
CA SER A 184 -16.78 19.42 1.45
C SER A 184 -17.36 20.63 2.15
N TYR A 185 -17.64 21.69 1.41
CA TYR A 185 -18.28 22.90 1.92
C TYR A 185 -19.42 23.28 1.00
N PHE A 186 -20.63 23.31 1.51
CA PHE A 186 -21.82 23.73 0.77
C PHE A 186 -22.21 25.16 1.15
N SER A 187 -22.33 26.03 0.15
CA SER A 187 -22.63 27.47 0.37
C SER A 187 -23.97 27.74 1.05
N THR A 188 -24.92 26.82 0.92
CA THR A 188 -26.28 26.93 1.51
C THR A 188 -26.35 26.63 3.00
N THR A 189 -25.54 25.67 3.48
CA THR A 189 -25.47 25.31 4.89
C THR A 189 -24.29 25.92 5.63
N GLY A 190 -23.24 26.32 4.89
CA GLY A 190 -21.98 26.74 5.49
C GLY A 190 -21.26 25.60 6.22
N THR A 191 -21.52 24.33 5.84
CA THR A 191 -20.97 23.13 6.45
C THR A 191 -20.56 22.09 5.42
N ASP A 192 -19.97 21.00 5.88
CA ASP A 192 -19.57 19.81 5.11
C ASP A 192 -20.75 18.98 4.57
N ARG A 193 -21.99 19.31 4.93
CA ARG A 193 -23.17 18.50 4.64
C ARG A 193 -24.30 19.31 4.03
N GLU A 194 -25.01 18.70 3.08
CA GLU A 194 -26.22 19.24 2.47
C GLU A 194 -27.23 18.14 2.20
N VAL A 195 -28.51 18.50 2.09
CA VAL A 195 -29.60 17.56 1.82
C VAL A 195 -30.11 17.76 0.39
N PHE A 196 -30.15 16.68 -0.39
CA PHE A 196 -30.58 16.68 -1.77
C PHE A 196 -31.79 15.77 -1.99
N ASN A 197 -32.59 16.07 -3.03
CA ASN A 197 -33.67 15.21 -3.46
C ASN A 197 -33.10 14.01 -4.24
N ILE A 198 -33.55 12.81 -3.89
CA ILE A 198 -33.28 11.61 -4.67
C ILE A 198 -34.06 11.67 -5.97
N PRO A 199 -33.47 11.27 -7.12
CA PRO A 199 -34.20 11.22 -8.39
C PRO A 199 -35.51 10.41 -8.25
N SER A 200 -36.61 10.94 -8.78
CA SER A 200 -37.91 10.29 -8.70
C SER A 200 -37.97 8.93 -9.43
N SER A 201 -37.06 8.72 -10.38
CA SER A 201 -36.85 7.43 -11.07
C SER A 201 -36.15 6.39 -10.19
N MET A 202 -35.62 6.76 -9.00
CA MET A 202 -34.78 5.92 -8.16
C MET A 202 -33.55 5.36 -8.90
N SER A 203 -33.06 6.11 -9.90
CA SER A 203 -31.91 5.74 -10.73
C SER A 203 -31.21 6.98 -11.29
N GLY A 204 -29.98 6.82 -11.75
CA GLY A 204 -29.15 7.89 -12.31
C GLY A 204 -28.41 8.71 -11.26
N THR A 205 -27.80 9.79 -11.68
CA THR A 205 -26.92 10.63 -10.86
C THR A 205 -27.71 11.62 -10.02
N LEU A 206 -27.31 11.80 -8.76
CA LEU A 206 -27.87 12.80 -7.86
C LEU A 206 -27.58 14.22 -8.39
N ASP A 207 -28.60 15.07 -8.50
CA ASP A 207 -28.41 16.49 -8.80
C ASP A 207 -27.96 17.23 -7.53
N ILE A 208 -26.73 17.73 -7.56
CA ILE A 208 -26.11 18.47 -6.44
C ILE A 208 -26.10 19.99 -6.66
N SER A 209 -26.72 20.49 -7.71
CA SER A 209 -26.79 21.94 -8.01
C SER A 209 -27.82 22.68 -7.20
N THR A 210 -28.87 21.97 -6.73
CA THR A 210 -30.00 22.50 -6.00
C THR A 210 -30.34 21.59 -4.81
N ASN A 211 -30.36 22.14 -3.61
CA ASN A 211 -30.67 21.36 -2.40
C ASN A 211 -32.18 20.97 -2.30
N ALA A 212 -32.50 20.15 -1.33
CA ALA A 212 -33.89 19.69 -1.14
C ALA A 212 -34.92 20.80 -0.85
N ALA A 213 -34.48 21.97 -0.41
CA ALA A 213 -35.33 23.15 -0.22
C ALA A 213 -35.53 23.99 -1.50
N GLY A 214 -34.95 23.56 -2.63
CA GLY A 214 -35.03 24.29 -3.90
C GLY A 214 -34.06 25.47 -4.01
N VAL A 215 -33.01 25.51 -3.18
CA VAL A 215 -32.03 26.58 -3.18
C VAL A 215 -30.77 26.10 -3.93
N ALA A 216 -30.30 26.93 -4.87
CA ALA A 216 -29.04 26.65 -5.57
C ALA A 216 -27.87 26.66 -4.58
N THR A 217 -27.03 25.62 -4.62
CA THR A 217 -25.85 25.47 -3.78
C THR A 217 -24.57 25.41 -4.61
N VAL A 218 -23.48 25.89 -4.03
CA VAL A 218 -22.13 25.75 -4.57
C VAL A 218 -21.36 24.85 -3.65
N LEU A 219 -20.74 23.84 -4.24
CA LEU A 219 -19.85 22.91 -3.57
C LEU A 219 -18.39 23.35 -3.75
N ASP A 220 -17.63 23.35 -2.68
CA ASP A 220 -16.19 23.63 -2.66
C ASP A 220 -15.46 22.55 -1.83
N PHE A 221 -14.22 22.22 -2.21
CA PHE A 221 -13.33 21.28 -1.53
C PHE A 221 -11.98 21.90 -1.16
N THR A 222 -11.88 23.20 -1.10
CA THR A 222 -10.61 23.90 -0.86
C THR A 222 -10.64 24.87 0.32
N SER A 223 -11.82 25.30 0.75
CA SER A 223 -12.00 26.29 1.81
C SER A 223 -12.00 25.69 3.22
N ASP A 224 -12.45 24.43 3.39
CA ASP A 224 -12.53 23.79 4.70
C ASP A 224 -11.40 22.79 4.92
N LEU A 225 -10.22 23.31 5.26
CA LEU A 225 -9.05 22.48 5.57
C LEU A 225 -9.29 21.74 6.90
N ASN A 226 -9.47 20.42 6.85
CA ASN A 226 -9.60 19.54 8.00
C ASN A 226 -8.22 19.21 8.60
N ARG A 227 -7.27 18.76 7.78
CA ARG A 227 -5.92 18.33 8.20
C ARG A 227 -4.87 18.70 7.15
N ARG A 228 -3.68 19.07 7.61
CA ARG A 228 -2.46 19.18 6.80
C ARG A 228 -1.29 18.68 7.62
N THR A 229 -0.66 17.61 7.16
CA THR A 229 0.52 17.00 7.82
C THR A 229 1.67 16.83 6.83
N ALA A 230 2.89 16.99 7.34
CA ALA A 230 4.12 16.60 6.68
C ALA A 230 4.82 15.56 7.56
N SER A 231 5.41 14.53 6.98
CA SER A 231 6.13 13.49 7.72
C SER A 231 7.45 13.20 7.04
N GLU A 232 8.51 13.14 7.83
CA GLU A 232 9.84 12.69 7.43
C GLU A 232 10.10 11.35 8.13
N ILE A 233 10.51 10.33 7.37
CA ILE A 233 10.78 9.00 7.89
C ILE A 233 12.15 8.56 7.39
N GLU A 234 13.04 8.23 8.33
CA GLU A 234 14.34 7.65 8.06
C GLU A 234 14.42 6.24 8.66
N VAL A 235 14.85 5.26 7.86
CA VAL A 235 15.04 3.89 8.35
C VAL A 235 16.45 3.44 8.01
N THR A 236 17.19 2.99 9.04
CA THR A 236 18.49 2.33 8.88
C THR A 236 18.36 0.89 9.34
N SER A 237 18.73 -0.04 8.46
CA SER A 237 18.55 -1.47 8.74
C SER A 237 19.80 -2.26 8.43
N VAL A 238 20.03 -3.29 9.26
CA VAL A 238 20.98 -4.36 8.94
C VAL A 238 20.32 -5.71 9.16
N TYR A 239 20.60 -6.67 8.30
CA TYR A 239 19.96 -7.98 8.37
C TYR A 239 20.92 -9.09 7.99
N PHE A 240 20.63 -10.25 8.54
CA PHE A 240 21.39 -11.48 8.34
C PHE A 240 20.41 -12.65 8.17
N GLN A 241 20.76 -13.58 7.29
CA GLN A 241 20.06 -14.85 7.14
C GLN A 241 21.07 -15.95 6.77
N ASP A 242 20.92 -17.12 7.37
CA ASP A 242 21.66 -18.33 7.00
C ASP A 242 20.64 -19.45 6.69
N GLN A 243 20.70 -19.94 5.46
CA GLN A 243 20.02 -21.18 5.07
C GLN A 243 21.02 -22.30 5.11
N ILE A 244 20.79 -23.26 6.01
CA ILE A 244 21.72 -24.36 6.32
C ILE A 244 21.14 -25.66 5.78
N GLU A 245 21.78 -26.25 4.78
CA GLU A 245 21.47 -27.60 4.33
C GLU A 245 22.21 -28.60 5.22
N LEU A 246 21.52 -29.09 6.27
CA LEU A 246 22.08 -30.07 7.21
C LEU A 246 22.22 -31.46 6.59
N SER A 247 21.37 -31.77 5.63
CA SER A 247 21.40 -32.99 4.81
C SER A 247 20.53 -32.77 3.57
N ASP A 248 20.52 -33.73 2.64
CA ASP A 248 19.66 -33.71 1.44
C ASP A 248 18.17 -33.54 1.76
N ASN A 249 17.76 -33.94 2.98
CA ASN A 249 16.37 -33.93 3.40
C ASN A 249 16.04 -32.85 4.44
N LEU A 250 17.01 -32.13 5.01
CA LEU A 250 16.77 -31.20 6.12
C LEU A 250 17.47 -29.86 5.87
N ILE A 251 16.67 -28.81 5.75
CA ILE A 251 17.12 -27.42 5.61
C ILE A 251 16.61 -26.62 6.81
N VAL A 252 17.47 -25.83 7.40
CA VAL A 252 17.14 -24.88 8.48
C VAL A 252 17.43 -23.46 7.98
N LEU A 253 16.56 -22.53 8.28
CA LEU A 253 16.72 -21.11 8.01
C LEU A 253 16.70 -20.36 9.32
N LEU A 254 17.70 -19.52 9.55
CA LEU A 254 17.80 -18.62 10.70
C LEU A 254 18.17 -17.23 10.22
N GLY A 255 17.58 -16.21 10.79
CA GLY A 255 17.88 -14.84 10.42
C GLY A 255 17.24 -13.83 11.35
N GLY A 256 17.55 -12.58 11.09
CA GLY A 256 16.93 -11.46 11.78
C GLY A 256 17.31 -10.15 11.12
N ARG A 257 16.54 -9.12 11.44
CA ARG A 257 16.72 -7.75 10.99
C ARG A 257 16.67 -6.83 12.19
N LEU A 258 17.60 -5.90 12.25
CA LEU A 258 17.59 -4.76 13.16
C LEU A 258 17.22 -3.53 12.34
N ASP A 259 16.21 -2.82 12.79
CA ASP A 259 15.76 -1.57 12.22
C ASP A 259 15.86 -0.47 13.27
N GLN A 260 16.48 0.64 12.91
CA GLN A 260 16.30 1.94 13.54
C GLN A 260 15.34 2.73 12.68
N PHE A 261 14.22 3.11 13.24
CA PHE A 261 13.13 3.80 12.57
C PHE A 261 12.88 5.14 13.23
N ASP A 262 13.18 6.21 12.52
CA ASP A 262 12.96 7.58 12.97
C ASP A 262 11.78 8.18 12.18
N ILE A 263 10.82 8.77 12.88
CA ILE A 263 9.71 9.47 12.27
C ILE A 263 9.46 10.81 12.95
N THR A 264 9.30 11.85 12.14
CA THR A 264 8.77 13.15 12.55
C THR A 264 7.48 13.44 11.79
N VAL A 265 6.44 13.83 12.51
CA VAL A 265 5.16 14.25 11.92
C VAL A 265 4.82 15.65 12.38
N ASP A 266 4.76 16.57 11.44
CA ASP A 266 4.32 17.94 11.60
C ASP A 266 2.83 18.06 11.29
N ASP A 267 2.01 18.40 12.28
CA ASP A 267 0.64 18.89 12.04
C ASP A 267 0.73 20.39 11.69
N VAL A 268 0.83 20.67 10.40
CA VAL A 268 1.00 22.03 9.87
C VAL A 268 -0.21 22.91 10.18
N LYS A 269 -1.42 22.31 10.24
CA LYS A 269 -2.64 23.04 10.61
C LYS A 269 -2.64 23.44 12.08
N ALA A 270 -2.25 22.53 12.99
CA ALA A 270 -2.19 22.79 14.42
C ALA A 270 -0.91 23.53 14.85
N GLY A 271 0.12 23.53 14.02
CA GLY A 271 1.44 24.09 14.35
C GLY A 271 2.17 23.29 15.42
N THR A 272 2.01 21.96 15.41
CA THR A 272 2.65 21.05 16.37
C THR A 272 3.49 20.01 15.64
N SER A 273 4.60 19.60 16.27
CA SER A 273 5.49 18.55 15.78
C SER A 273 5.61 17.45 16.82
N GLN A 274 5.65 16.22 16.38
CA GLN A 274 5.92 15.04 17.20
C GLN A 274 6.93 14.17 16.48
N SER A 275 7.93 13.66 17.21
CA SER A 275 8.91 12.72 16.68
C SER A 275 9.01 11.48 17.56
N ARG A 276 9.46 10.39 16.97
CA ARG A 276 9.68 9.13 17.65
C ARG A 276 10.82 8.37 16.94
N GLU A 277 11.62 7.68 17.74
CA GLU A 277 12.64 6.73 17.33
C GLU A 277 12.28 5.36 17.91
N ASP A 278 12.35 4.31 17.09
CA ASP A 278 12.11 2.91 17.46
C ASP A 278 13.28 2.05 16.97
N ASP A 279 13.88 1.28 17.88
CA ASP A 279 14.87 0.25 17.59
C ASP A 279 14.20 -1.11 17.73
N GLU A 280 14.05 -1.86 16.63
CA GLU A 280 13.31 -3.11 16.61
C GLU A 280 14.14 -4.26 16.02
N PHE A 281 14.04 -5.43 16.65
CA PHE A 281 14.62 -6.66 16.14
C PHE A 281 13.53 -7.61 15.67
N SER A 282 13.54 -7.96 14.40
CA SER A 282 12.60 -8.88 13.76
C SER A 282 13.26 -10.24 13.47
N PRO A 283 13.14 -11.24 14.34
CA PRO A 283 13.69 -12.57 14.13
C PRO A 283 12.89 -13.35 13.08
N ARG A 284 13.56 -14.30 12.42
CA ARG A 284 12.95 -15.29 11.56
C ARG A 284 13.64 -16.65 11.69
N ALA A 285 12.85 -17.70 11.66
CA ALA A 285 13.35 -19.07 11.68
C ALA A 285 12.47 -19.97 10.80
N GLY A 286 13.05 -21.00 10.23
CA GLY A 286 12.32 -21.97 9.43
C GLY A 286 13.01 -23.33 9.42
N VAL A 287 12.23 -24.35 9.18
CA VAL A 287 12.74 -25.70 8.94
C VAL A 287 11.97 -26.34 7.80
N ILE A 288 12.68 -26.98 6.87
CA ILE A 288 12.08 -27.74 5.77
C ILE A 288 12.62 -29.16 5.86
N PHE A 289 11.70 -30.12 5.97
CA PHE A 289 12.02 -31.53 5.94
C PHE A 289 11.42 -32.19 4.70
N LYS A 290 12.28 -32.83 3.91
CA LYS A 290 11.93 -33.53 2.67
C LYS A 290 12.05 -35.03 2.87
N PRO A 291 11.00 -35.72 3.39
CA PRO A 291 11.04 -37.17 3.60
C PRO A 291 11.20 -37.96 2.30
N GLN A 292 10.80 -37.35 1.18
CA GLN A 292 10.95 -37.81 -0.20
C GLN A 292 11.17 -36.64 -1.12
N GLU A 293 11.73 -36.87 -2.32
CA GLU A 293 12.00 -35.78 -3.29
C GLU A 293 10.76 -34.98 -3.68
N ASN A 294 9.59 -35.62 -3.66
CA ASN A 294 8.32 -35.01 -4.05
C ASN A 294 7.45 -34.57 -2.87
N VAL A 295 7.98 -34.60 -1.62
CA VAL A 295 7.25 -34.15 -0.40
C VAL A 295 8.13 -33.22 0.41
N SER A 296 7.61 -32.05 0.76
CA SER A 296 8.24 -31.11 1.70
C SER A 296 7.27 -30.78 2.83
N LEU A 297 7.71 -30.95 4.06
CA LEU A 297 7.06 -30.46 5.28
C LEU A 297 7.85 -29.23 5.74
N TYR A 298 7.17 -28.17 6.14
CA TYR A 298 7.86 -26.98 6.63
C TYR A 298 7.17 -26.38 7.84
N TYR A 299 7.97 -25.70 8.65
CA TYR A 299 7.54 -24.76 9.67
C TYR A 299 8.32 -23.47 9.51
N SER A 300 7.64 -22.34 9.67
CA SER A 300 8.26 -21.01 9.70
C SER A 300 7.71 -20.16 10.84
N TYR A 301 8.57 -19.31 11.38
CA TYR A 301 8.26 -18.28 12.36
C TYR A 301 8.91 -16.97 11.92
N SER A 302 8.19 -15.86 12.06
CA SER A 302 8.72 -14.52 11.82
C SER A 302 8.02 -13.48 12.68
N GLU A 303 8.77 -12.47 13.08
CA GLU A 303 8.24 -11.25 13.67
C GLU A 303 8.41 -10.08 12.70
N SER A 304 7.51 -9.12 12.80
CA SER A 304 7.59 -7.80 12.16
C SER A 304 6.95 -6.76 13.06
N PHE A 305 7.21 -5.48 12.80
CA PHE A 305 6.63 -4.39 13.60
C PHE A 305 5.96 -3.34 12.72
N LEU A 306 5.05 -2.56 13.31
CA LEU A 306 4.43 -1.40 12.70
C LEU A 306 4.60 -0.19 13.64
N PRO A 307 5.28 0.89 13.19
CA PRO A 307 5.41 2.12 13.94
C PRO A 307 4.06 2.78 14.24
N ARG A 308 3.95 3.51 15.35
CA ARG A 308 2.68 4.10 15.83
C ARG A 308 2.08 5.22 14.98
N SER A 309 2.75 5.70 13.96
CA SER A 309 2.21 6.64 12.96
C SER A 309 1.27 5.96 11.94
N GLY A 310 1.21 4.63 11.96
CA GLY A 310 0.42 3.80 11.03
C GLY A 310 0.98 3.80 9.60
N GLU A 311 0.37 2.99 8.73
CA GLU A 311 0.84 2.75 7.35
C GLU A 311 0.93 3.99 6.45
N GLN A 312 0.21 5.07 6.80
CA GLN A 312 0.18 6.28 5.98
C GLN A 312 1.03 7.42 6.55
N TYR A 313 1.70 7.20 7.69
CA TYR A 313 2.59 8.16 8.34
C TYR A 313 2.02 9.58 8.50
N LYS A 314 0.72 9.72 8.65
CA LYS A 314 0.03 11.02 8.60
C LYS A 314 -0.48 11.52 9.94
N LYS A 315 -0.20 10.80 11.03
CA LYS A 315 -0.67 11.21 12.36
C LYS A 315 0.18 10.57 13.45
N LEU A 316 0.89 11.40 14.20
CA LEU A 316 1.56 10.99 15.43
C LEU A 316 1.09 11.92 16.56
N THR A 317 0.25 11.41 17.46
CA THR A 317 -0.16 12.18 18.65
C THR A 317 0.84 11.95 19.77
N ALA A 318 0.91 12.87 20.74
CA ALA A 318 1.78 12.70 21.92
C ALA A 318 1.50 11.40 22.69
N SER A 319 0.24 10.94 22.72
CA SER A 319 -0.11 9.65 23.32
C SER A 319 0.35 8.46 22.47
N ALA A 320 0.26 8.54 21.14
CA ALA A 320 0.75 7.49 20.25
C ALA A 320 2.28 7.41 20.27
N ALA A 321 2.97 8.56 20.33
CA ALA A 321 4.42 8.61 20.43
C ALA A 321 4.98 8.02 21.76
N ALA A 322 4.14 7.85 22.77
CA ALA A 322 4.51 7.26 24.05
C ALA A 322 4.23 5.75 24.16
N LEU A 323 3.68 5.13 23.13
CA LEU A 323 3.37 3.69 23.08
C LEU A 323 4.42 2.95 22.26
N ASP A 324 4.74 1.72 22.63
CA ASP A 324 5.61 0.87 21.83
C ASP A 324 4.99 0.53 20.47
N PRO A 325 5.78 0.23 19.42
CA PRO A 325 5.27 -0.26 18.14
C PRO A 325 4.37 -1.48 18.30
N ASP A 326 3.49 -1.70 17.32
CA ASP A 326 2.76 -2.96 17.25
C ASP A 326 3.66 -4.04 16.69
N VAL A 327 3.82 -5.14 17.42
CA VAL A 327 4.58 -6.31 16.98
C VAL A 327 3.61 -7.36 16.45
N TYR A 328 3.97 -7.94 15.32
CA TYR A 328 3.20 -9.01 14.67
C TYR A 328 4.04 -10.27 14.66
N GLU A 329 3.53 -11.32 15.25
CA GLU A 329 4.10 -12.66 15.21
C GLU A 329 3.34 -13.51 14.19
N SER A 330 4.05 -14.29 13.38
CA SER A 330 3.44 -15.20 12.42
C SER A 330 4.13 -16.55 12.45
N SER A 331 3.34 -17.60 12.59
CA SER A 331 3.76 -19.00 12.51
C SER A 331 3.00 -19.72 11.42
N GLU A 332 3.69 -20.51 10.63
CA GLU A 332 3.07 -21.34 9.59
C GLU A 332 3.68 -22.75 9.60
N ILE A 333 2.82 -23.77 9.50
CA ILE A 333 3.22 -25.14 9.23
C ILE A 333 2.50 -25.64 7.98
N GLY A 334 3.22 -26.32 7.09
CA GLY A 334 2.61 -26.76 5.86
C GLY A 334 3.27 -27.97 5.23
N VAL A 335 2.59 -28.49 4.20
CA VAL A 335 3.04 -29.58 3.35
C VAL A 335 2.88 -29.21 1.89
N ASN A 336 3.93 -29.45 1.10
CA ASN A 336 3.89 -29.44 -0.36
C ASN A 336 4.15 -30.87 -0.83
N TRP A 337 3.22 -31.43 -1.61
CA TRP A 337 3.32 -32.80 -2.12
C TRP A 337 2.97 -32.85 -3.61
N ASP A 338 3.97 -33.19 -4.43
CA ASP A 338 3.79 -33.46 -5.83
C ASP A 338 3.43 -34.96 -5.99
N ILE A 339 2.11 -35.25 -6.00
CA ILE A 339 1.55 -36.61 -6.01
C ILE A 339 1.89 -37.31 -7.34
N THR A 340 1.77 -36.56 -8.45
CA THR A 340 2.17 -36.98 -9.80
C THR A 340 2.76 -35.76 -10.53
N PRO A 341 3.41 -35.93 -11.70
CA PRO A 341 3.89 -34.78 -12.48
C PRO A 341 2.80 -33.73 -12.82
N ASP A 342 1.55 -34.14 -12.84
CA ASP A 342 0.41 -33.30 -13.23
C ASP A 342 -0.50 -32.92 -12.03
N LEU A 343 -0.19 -33.39 -10.81
CA LEU A 343 -1.03 -33.16 -9.62
C LEU A 343 -0.18 -32.82 -8.40
N SER A 344 -0.35 -31.61 -7.89
CA SER A 344 0.27 -31.13 -6.65
C SER A 344 -0.79 -30.82 -5.59
N LEU A 345 -0.49 -31.14 -4.33
CA LEU A 345 -1.25 -30.76 -3.14
C LEU A 345 -0.40 -29.82 -2.29
N ARG A 346 -0.97 -28.70 -1.88
CA ARG A 346 -0.37 -27.77 -0.92
C ARG A 346 -1.40 -27.45 0.16
N VAL A 347 -1.02 -27.66 1.40
CA VAL A 347 -1.86 -27.36 2.58
C VAL A 347 -1.00 -26.67 3.61
N SER A 348 -1.49 -25.58 4.17
CA SER A 348 -0.86 -24.92 5.31
C SER A 348 -1.88 -24.52 6.38
N TYR A 349 -1.40 -24.42 7.58
CA TYR A 349 -2.07 -23.79 8.71
C TYR A 349 -1.16 -22.65 9.21
N PHE A 350 -1.74 -21.47 9.36
CA PHE A 350 -1.02 -20.32 9.89
C PHE A 350 -1.75 -19.73 11.09
N ASP A 351 -0.98 -19.14 11.99
CA ASP A 351 -1.43 -18.37 13.13
C ASP A 351 -0.69 -17.04 13.15
N SER A 352 -1.43 -15.94 13.35
CA SER A 352 -0.86 -14.60 13.37
C SER A 352 -1.47 -13.81 14.52
N GLU A 353 -0.60 -13.24 15.36
CA GLU A 353 -0.94 -12.44 16.53
C GLU A 353 -0.37 -11.03 16.39
N GLN A 354 -1.06 -10.04 17.02
CA GLN A 354 -0.67 -8.64 17.14
C GLN A 354 -0.61 -8.25 18.61
#